data_4684480739d7992c1cb53a6efec61a0c
#
_entry.id   4684480739d7992c1cb53a6efec61a0c
#
_cell.length_a   1.000
_cell.length_b   1.000
_cell.length_c   1.000
_cell.angle_alpha   90.00
_cell.angle_beta   90.00
_cell.angle_gamma   90.00
#
_symmetry.space_group_name_H-M   'P 1'
#
loop_
_entity.id
_entity.type
_entity.pdbx_description
1 polymer ?
#
loop_
_entity_poly.entity_id
_entity_poly.type
_entity_poly.pdbx_seq_one_letter_code
_entity_poly.pdbx_strand_id
1 'polypeptide(L)'
;MKYQNCIFDLYGTLADIHTEENSPQLWAHMADEYRRQGAPWQPEELQAAYLRLVGELEGGASSAGDTHEAHPEIQIEQVFQALYREKGVDAGMELAVQTGLEFRRQSTQYIRLYDGAAELLRALRASGRGVWLLSNAQAIFTRWELDQLGLTPLFDGIYLSSDYGCKKPDPRFFQTLLRERAIPAETAVMVGNDGACDIRGAQTVGLSTVYIRSNISPKEPLPQADHVLETMDLNRVKAILMEA
;
A
#
# COMPACT_ATOMS: atom_id res chain seq x y z
N MET A 1 -10.49 22.81 -15.86
CA MET A 1 -9.69 21.99 -14.93
C MET A 1 -10.06 20.53 -15.22
N LYS A 2 -9.19 19.83 -15.95
CA LYS A 2 -9.43 18.45 -16.38
C LYS A 2 -9.37 17.50 -15.18
N TYR A 3 -8.33 17.59 -14.36
CA TYR A 3 -8.14 16.73 -13.19
C TYR A 3 -8.60 17.43 -11.92
N GLN A 4 -9.85 17.18 -11.52
CA GLN A 4 -10.42 17.71 -10.26
C GLN A 4 -10.04 16.86 -9.06
N ASN A 5 -9.78 15.56 -9.30
CA ASN A 5 -9.43 14.57 -8.28
C ASN A 5 -8.13 13.86 -8.64
N CYS A 6 -7.14 13.98 -7.76
CA CYS A 6 -5.83 13.36 -7.93
C CYS A 6 -5.70 12.19 -6.96
N ILE A 7 -5.59 10.98 -7.48
CA ILE A 7 -5.46 9.74 -6.72
C ILE A 7 -4.00 9.31 -6.81
N PHE A 8 -3.38 9.03 -5.67
CA PHE A 8 -1.98 8.65 -5.59
C PHE A 8 -1.82 7.25 -5.01
N ASP A 9 -0.89 6.48 -5.55
CA ASP A 9 -0.25 5.42 -4.82
C ASP A 9 0.77 6.00 -3.82
N LEU A 10 1.26 5.17 -2.86
CA LEU A 10 2.19 5.61 -1.83
C LEU A 10 3.63 5.19 -2.13
N TYR A 11 3.90 3.89 -2.02
CA TYR A 11 5.27 3.36 -2.06
C TYR A 11 5.79 3.28 -3.50
N GLY A 12 6.90 3.97 -3.74
CA GLY A 12 7.42 4.13 -5.10
C GLY A 12 6.82 5.30 -5.87
N THR A 13 5.83 5.99 -5.30
CA THR A 13 5.17 7.16 -5.89
C THR A 13 5.39 8.42 -5.07
N LEU A 14 5.03 8.42 -3.81
CA LEU A 14 5.22 9.53 -2.87
C LEU A 14 6.29 9.24 -1.82
N ALA A 15 6.46 7.97 -1.46
CA ALA A 15 7.42 7.52 -0.46
C ALA A 15 8.34 6.43 -1.02
N ASP A 16 9.64 6.57 -0.73
CA ASP A 16 10.67 5.56 -0.94
C ASP A 16 10.82 4.74 0.34
N ILE A 17 10.74 3.42 0.22
CA ILE A 17 10.84 2.51 1.35
C ILE A 17 11.73 1.33 1.01
N HIS A 18 12.45 0.84 2.01
CA HIS A 18 13.17 -0.43 1.94
C HIS A 18 12.94 -1.24 3.21
N THR A 19 12.45 -2.46 3.03
CA THR A 19 12.23 -3.43 4.10
C THR A 19 13.06 -4.68 3.87
N GLU A 20 13.54 -5.30 4.96
CA GLU A 20 14.35 -6.52 4.96
C GLU A 20 13.64 -7.59 5.80
N GLU A 21 12.58 -8.16 5.22
CA GLU A 21 11.70 -9.13 5.93
C GLU A 21 12.28 -10.54 6.01
N ASN A 22 13.38 -10.82 5.27
CA ASN A 22 14.07 -12.12 5.31
C ASN A 22 15.27 -12.15 6.26
N SER A 23 15.56 -11.06 6.96
CA SER A 23 16.71 -10.96 7.86
C SER A 23 16.60 -11.96 9.02
N PRO A 24 17.64 -12.81 9.27
CA PRO A 24 17.66 -13.68 10.44
C PRO A 24 17.58 -12.91 11.77
N GLN A 25 18.10 -11.68 11.82
CA GLN A 25 18.04 -10.81 12.98
C GLN A 25 16.58 -10.39 13.29
N LEU A 26 15.79 -10.09 12.25
CA LEU A 26 14.35 -9.82 12.41
C LEU A 26 13.65 -10.99 13.07
N TRP A 27 13.84 -12.19 12.54
CA TRP A 27 13.13 -13.38 13.04
C TRP A 27 13.60 -13.80 14.43
N ALA A 28 14.86 -13.61 14.77
CA ALA A 28 15.36 -13.78 16.13
C ALA A 28 14.71 -12.81 17.11
N HIS A 29 14.61 -11.52 16.75
CA HIS A 29 13.93 -10.51 17.54
C HIS A 29 12.43 -10.84 17.73
N MET A 30 11.74 -11.21 16.65
CA MET A 30 10.32 -11.56 16.71
C MET A 30 10.07 -12.83 17.54
N ALA A 31 10.95 -13.83 17.47
CA ALA A 31 10.85 -15.02 18.31
C ALA A 31 10.98 -14.68 19.81
N ASP A 32 11.84 -13.74 20.16
CA ASP A 32 11.98 -13.24 21.54
C ASP A 32 10.74 -12.45 21.96
N GLU A 33 10.13 -11.66 21.06
CA GLU A 33 8.89 -10.92 21.32
C GLU A 33 7.74 -11.89 21.63
N TYR A 34 7.53 -12.89 20.77
CA TYR A 34 6.52 -13.93 20.99
C TYR A 34 6.75 -14.72 22.30
N ARG A 35 8.01 -15.04 22.62
CA ARG A 35 8.38 -15.76 23.84
C ARG A 35 8.02 -14.96 25.10
N ARG A 36 8.24 -13.62 25.09
CA ARG A 36 7.85 -12.74 26.21
C ARG A 36 6.34 -12.76 26.48
N GLN A 37 5.56 -13.03 25.44
CA GLN A 37 4.10 -13.13 25.53
C GLN A 37 3.61 -14.60 25.73
N GLY A 38 4.52 -15.52 26.05
CA GLY A 38 4.18 -16.92 26.33
C GLY A 38 4.05 -17.84 25.11
N ALA A 39 4.40 -17.38 23.93
CA ALA A 39 4.38 -18.15 22.68
C ALA A 39 5.83 -18.49 22.23
N PRO A 40 6.45 -19.56 22.74
CA PRO A 40 7.85 -19.89 22.45
C PRO A 40 8.03 -20.42 21.03
N TRP A 41 8.60 -19.61 20.17
CA TRP A 41 9.03 -19.97 18.83
C TRP A 41 10.56 -20.05 18.73
N GLN A 42 11.07 -20.91 17.84
CA GLN A 42 12.42 -20.76 17.28
C GLN A 42 12.34 -19.82 16.06
N PRO A 43 13.39 -19.03 15.78
CA PRO A 43 13.34 -18.03 14.70
C PRO A 43 12.93 -18.59 13.33
N GLU A 44 13.53 -19.72 12.94
CA GLU A 44 13.29 -20.37 11.64
C GLU A 44 11.88 -20.98 11.57
N GLU A 45 11.38 -21.55 12.69
CA GLU A 45 10.01 -22.06 12.79
C GLU A 45 8.99 -20.93 12.68
N LEU A 46 9.25 -19.80 13.32
CA LEU A 46 8.38 -18.63 13.27
C LEU A 46 8.28 -18.08 11.86
N GLN A 47 9.41 -17.93 11.17
CA GLN A 47 9.43 -17.48 9.78
C GLN A 47 8.66 -18.43 8.87
N ALA A 48 8.88 -19.73 8.99
CA ALA A 48 8.18 -20.72 8.20
C ALA A 48 6.66 -20.72 8.45
N ALA A 49 6.25 -20.60 9.72
CA ALA A 49 4.84 -20.50 10.10
C ALA A 49 4.19 -19.22 9.56
N TYR A 50 4.89 -18.07 9.65
CA TYR A 50 4.43 -16.82 9.09
C TYR A 50 4.17 -16.92 7.58
N LEU A 51 5.15 -17.40 6.81
CA LEU A 51 5.02 -17.53 5.36
C LEU A 51 3.90 -18.53 4.96
N ARG A 52 3.76 -19.62 5.71
CA ARG A 52 2.68 -20.58 5.50
C ARG A 52 1.31 -19.94 5.76
N LEU A 53 1.12 -19.24 6.86
CA LEU A 53 -0.14 -18.57 7.22
C LEU A 53 -0.51 -17.47 6.24
N VAL A 54 0.47 -16.68 5.78
CA VAL A 54 0.25 -15.70 4.69
C VAL A 54 -0.26 -16.42 3.45
N GLY A 55 0.42 -17.48 3.00
CA GLY A 55 0.02 -18.25 1.82
C GLY A 55 -1.35 -18.93 1.96
N GLU A 56 -1.72 -19.41 3.15
CA GLU A 56 -3.04 -20.00 3.42
C GLU A 56 -4.16 -18.95 3.32
N LEU A 57 -3.95 -17.76 3.88
CA LEU A 57 -4.93 -16.66 3.79
C LEU A 57 -5.05 -16.12 2.37
N GLU A 58 -3.95 -15.93 1.66
CA GLU A 58 -3.96 -15.51 0.26
C GLU A 58 -4.57 -16.59 -0.65
N GLY A 59 -4.21 -17.86 -0.46
CA GLY A 59 -4.71 -18.99 -1.24
C GLY A 59 -6.18 -19.30 -0.97
N GLY A 60 -6.66 -19.14 0.25
CA GLY A 60 -8.07 -19.27 0.61
C GLY A 60 -8.97 -18.22 -0.05
N ALA A 61 -8.38 -17.06 -0.38
CA ALA A 61 -9.05 -15.99 -1.09
C ALA A 61 -8.96 -16.12 -2.63
N SER A 62 -8.00 -16.93 -3.13
CA SER A 62 -7.66 -17.07 -4.57
C SER A 62 -8.45 -18.15 -5.32
N SER A 63 -9.55 -18.70 -4.78
CA SER A 63 -10.25 -19.86 -5.36
C SER A 63 -11.10 -19.57 -6.61
N ALA A 64 -11.05 -18.41 -7.19
CA ALA A 64 -11.86 -18.04 -8.35
C ALA A 64 -11.03 -17.41 -9.48
N GLY A 65 -10.36 -18.25 -10.26
CA GLY A 65 -9.98 -17.97 -11.66
C GLY A 65 -9.28 -16.62 -11.97
N ASP A 66 -8.67 -16.61 -13.14
CA ASP A 66 -7.93 -15.50 -13.76
C ASP A 66 -8.82 -14.29 -14.15
N THR A 67 -9.76 -13.90 -13.31
CA THR A 67 -10.60 -12.72 -13.48
C THR A 67 -10.05 -11.56 -12.62
N HIS A 68 -10.35 -10.32 -12.99
CA HIS A 68 -10.03 -9.13 -12.18
C HIS A 68 -10.55 -9.19 -10.74
N GLU A 69 -11.43 -10.14 -10.45
CA GLU A 69 -11.97 -10.45 -9.13
C GLU A 69 -10.99 -11.23 -8.23
N ALA A 70 -9.85 -11.70 -8.75
CA ALA A 70 -8.91 -12.58 -8.09
C ALA A 70 -7.72 -11.86 -7.42
N HIS A 71 -7.90 -10.64 -6.94
CA HIS A 71 -6.88 -9.91 -6.18
C HIS A 71 -7.36 -9.62 -4.75
N PRO A 72 -7.58 -10.68 -3.94
CA PRO A 72 -7.94 -10.50 -2.54
C PRO A 72 -6.77 -9.90 -1.78
N GLU A 73 -7.09 -9.18 -0.73
CA GLU A 73 -6.11 -8.66 0.21
C GLU A 73 -6.40 -9.23 1.59
N ILE A 74 -5.35 -9.64 2.28
CA ILE A 74 -5.42 -10.15 3.65
C ILE A 74 -5.25 -9.01 4.67
N GLN A 75 -5.67 -9.26 5.90
CA GLN A 75 -5.31 -8.44 7.05
C GLN A 75 -4.16 -9.13 7.77
N ILE A 76 -2.97 -8.59 7.67
CA ILE A 76 -1.74 -9.22 8.17
C ILE A 76 -1.75 -9.43 9.69
N GLU A 77 -2.50 -8.64 10.44
CA GLU A 77 -2.69 -8.81 11.88
C GLU A 77 -3.33 -10.15 12.24
N GLN A 78 -4.11 -10.75 11.34
CA GLN A 78 -4.66 -12.09 11.53
C GLN A 78 -3.56 -13.15 11.50
N VAL A 79 -2.51 -12.96 10.71
CA VAL A 79 -1.33 -13.84 10.70
C VAL A 79 -0.61 -13.76 12.04
N PHE A 80 -0.34 -12.55 12.52
CA PHE A 80 0.31 -12.36 13.83
C PHE A 80 -0.52 -12.95 14.98
N GLN A 81 -1.84 -12.83 14.92
CA GLN A 81 -2.73 -13.46 15.89
C GLN A 81 -2.70 -15.00 15.81
N ALA A 82 -2.72 -15.55 14.60
CA ALA A 82 -2.68 -16.99 14.39
C ALA A 82 -1.39 -17.63 14.92
N LEU A 83 -0.26 -16.93 14.78
CA LEU A 83 1.03 -17.38 15.33
C LEU A 83 1.01 -17.51 16.86
N TYR A 84 0.30 -16.66 17.58
CA TYR A 84 0.06 -16.83 19.01
C TYR A 84 -0.78 -18.07 19.30
N ARG A 85 -1.87 -18.26 18.57
CA ARG A 85 -2.79 -19.40 18.74
C ARG A 85 -2.11 -20.74 18.51
N GLU A 86 -1.18 -20.83 17.56
CA GLU A 86 -0.41 -22.07 17.31
C GLU A 86 0.45 -22.50 18.50
N LYS A 87 0.82 -21.56 19.38
CA LYS A 87 1.53 -21.87 20.63
C LYS A 87 0.60 -21.91 21.85
N GLY A 88 -0.72 -21.96 21.63
CA GLY A 88 -1.70 -22.07 22.71
C GLY A 88 -1.97 -20.75 23.47
N VAL A 89 -1.53 -19.61 22.93
CA VAL A 89 -1.78 -18.29 23.50
C VAL A 89 -3.00 -17.65 22.85
N ASP A 90 -4.02 -17.35 23.62
CA ASP A 90 -5.21 -16.61 23.16
C ASP A 90 -4.92 -15.10 23.14
N ALA A 91 -4.27 -14.67 22.09
CA ALA A 91 -3.92 -13.27 21.88
C ALA A 91 -5.10 -12.49 21.30
N GLY A 92 -5.46 -11.37 21.95
CA GLY A 92 -6.39 -10.40 21.39
C GLY A 92 -5.81 -9.70 20.15
N MET A 93 -6.68 -9.11 19.32
CA MET A 93 -6.27 -8.39 18.10
C MET A 93 -5.33 -7.21 18.41
N GLU A 94 -5.49 -6.56 19.55
CA GLU A 94 -4.60 -5.47 19.97
C GLU A 94 -3.14 -5.92 20.08
N LEU A 95 -2.88 -7.07 20.72
CA LEU A 95 -1.53 -7.63 20.81
C LEU A 95 -1.00 -8.04 19.44
N ALA A 96 -1.85 -8.61 18.59
CA ALA A 96 -1.46 -8.97 17.21
C ALA A 96 -1.04 -7.73 16.40
N VAL A 97 -1.79 -6.63 16.50
CA VAL A 97 -1.44 -5.36 15.87
C VAL A 97 -0.12 -4.80 16.41
N GLN A 98 0.08 -4.80 17.74
CA GLN A 98 1.35 -4.35 18.34
C GLN A 98 2.54 -5.19 17.85
N THR A 99 2.36 -6.51 17.76
CA THR A 99 3.39 -7.43 17.23
C THR A 99 3.68 -7.14 15.76
N GLY A 100 2.65 -6.89 14.95
CA GLY A 100 2.79 -6.49 13.56
C GLY A 100 3.53 -5.16 13.40
N LEU A 101 3.23 -4.17 14.22
CA LEU A 101 3.94 -2.88 14.22
C LEU A 101 5.41 -3.05 14.62
N GLU A 102 5.72 -3.94 15.56
CA GLU A 102 7.11 -4.23 15.92
C GLU A 102 7.83 -4.94 14.78
N PHE A 103 7.20 -5.91 14.11
CA PHE A 103 7.72 -6.54 12.91
C PHE A 103 8.06 -5.49 11.84
N ARG A 104 7.14 -4.55 11.58
CA ARG A 104 7.34 -3.49 10.58
C ARG A 104 8.50 -2.57 10.94
N ARG A 105 8.62 -2.17 12.21
CA ARG A 105 9.73 -1.34 12.68
C ARG A 105 11.08 -2.03 12.50
N GLN A 106 11.16 -3.31 12.84
CA GLN A 106 12.41 -4.08 12.78
C GLN A 106 12.81 -4.44 11.35
N SER A 107 11.84 -4.64 10.46
CA SER A 107 12.10 -4.92 9.05
C SER A 107 12.40 -3.68 8.22
N THR A 108 11.95 -2.48 8.63
CA THR A 108 12.15 -1.25 7.86
C THR A 108 13.55 -0.70 8.04
N GLN A 109 14.32 -0.67 6.95
CA GLN A 109 15.64 -0.05 6.91
C GLN A 109 15.54 1.47 6.79
N TYR A 110 14.65 1.94 5.94
CA TYR A 110 14.28 3.34 5.83
C TYR A 110 12.89 3.50 5.19
N ILE A 111 12.28 4.63 5.52
CA ILE A 111 11.14 5.20 4.81
C ILE A 111 11.32 6.71 4.74
N ARG A 112 11.11 7.30 3.57
CA ARG A 112 11.28 8.74 3.34
C ARG A 112 10.43 9.22 2.17
N LEU A 113 10.07 10.48 2.14
CA LEU A 113 9.41 11.08 0.99
C LEU A 113 10.36 11.22 -0.19
N TYR A 114 9.82 11.05 -1.41
CA TYR A 114 10.50 11.58 -2.58
C TYR A 114 10.45 13.11 -2.57
N ASP A 115 11.47 13.73 -3.17
CA ASP A 115 11.58 15.19 -3.22
C ASP A 115 10.35 15.80 -3.90
N GLY A 116 9.73 16.76 -3.23
CA GLY A 116 8.55 17.46 -3.71
C GLY A 116 7.20 16.80 -3.41
N ALA A 117 7.16 15.62 -2.75
CA ALA A 117 5.91 14.90 -2.49
C ALA A 117 4.90 15.71 -1.66
N ALA A 118 5.32 16.22 -0.51
CA ALA A 118 4.45 17.01 0.36
C ALA A 118 4.05 18.35 -0.28
N GLU A 119 4.97 19.00 -1.01
CA GLU A 119 4.73 20.23 -1.77
C GLU A 119 3.71 20.03 -2.89
N LEU A 120 3.77 18.91 -3.61
CA LEU A 120 2.81 18.51 -4.63
C LEU A 120 1.40 18.42 -4.02
N LEU A 121 1.24 17.63 -2.97
CA LEU A 121 -0.07 17.41 -2.32
C LEU A 121 -0.65 18.74 -1.79
N ARG A 122 0.17 19.56 -1.10
CA ARG A 122 -0.27 20.89 -0.62
C ARG A 122 -0.69 21.80 -1.76
N ALA A 123 0.04 21.82 -2.87
CA ALA A 123 -0.28 22.65 -4.03
C ALA A 123 -1.60 22.23 -4.68
N LEU A 124 -1.86 20.92 -4.84
CA LEU A 124 -3.12 20.42 -5.38
C LEU A 124 -4.31 20.81 -4.49
N ARG A 125 -4.20 20.61 -3.17
CA ARG A 125 -5.24 21.02 -2.23
C ARG A 125 -5.48 22.53 -2.25
N ALA A 126 -4.43 23.33 -2.26
CA ALA A 126 -4.53 24.78 -2.33
C ALA A 126 -5.22 25.28 -3.62
N SER A 127 -5.17 24.47 -4.69
CA SER A 127 -5.88 24.74 -5.94
C SER A 127 -7.33 24.26 -5.96
N GLY A 128 -7.83 23.68 -4.85
CA GLY A 128 -9.20 23.19 -4.73
C GLY A 128 -9.42 21.79 -5.33
N ARG A 129 -8.36 21.05 -5.63
CA ARG A 129 -8.45 19.66 -6.09
C ARG A 129 -8.61 18.70 -4.92
N GLY A 130 -9.39 17.64 -5.12
CA GLY A 130 -9.43 16.48 -4.22
C GLY A 130 -8.12 15.70 -4.31
N VAL A 131 -7.56 15.31 -3.16
CA VAL A 131 -6.30 14.56 -3.05
C VAL A 131 -6.55 13.27 -2.27
N TRP A 132 -6.37 12.14 -2.92
CA TRP A 132 -6.76 10.83 -2.42
C TRP A 132 -5.58 9.87 -2.43
N LEU A 133 -5.48 9.01 -1.42
CA LEU A 133 -4.56 7.89 -1.40
C LEU A 133 -5.30 6.59 -1.72
N LEU A 134 -4.78 5.80 -2.66
CA LEU A 134 -5.24 4.46 -3.00
C LEU A 134 -4.03 3.52 -3.13
N SER A 135 -3.73 2.77 -2.07
CA SER A 135 -2.49 2.00 -1.98
C SER A 135 -2.73 0.53 -1.64
N ASN A 136 -1.99 -0.35 -2.33
CA ASN A 136 -1.88 -1.76 -1.95
C ASN A 136 -0.98 -1.85 -0.71
N ALA A 137 -1.60 -1.89 0.47
CA ALA A 137 -0.87 -1.73 1.72
C ALA A 137 -1.65 -2.27 2.93
N GLN A 138 -0.91 -2.71 3.93
CA GLN A 138 -1.46 -3.13 5.22
C GLN A 138 -1.72 -1.91 6.11
N ALA A 139 -2.97 -1.70 6.48
CA ALA A 139 -3.42 -0.52 7.24
C ALA A 139 -2.69 -0.36 8.57
N ILE A 140 -2.43 -1.47 9.27
CA ILE A 140 -1.71 -1.44 10.56
C ILE A 140 -0.31 -0.85 10.47
N PHE A 141 0.37 -0.97 9.32
CA PHE A 141 1.69 -0.39 9.08
C PHE A 141 1.58 1.04 8.51
N THR A 142 0.79 1.17 7.46
CA THR A 142 0.80 2.36 6.59
C THR A 142 0.20 3.58 7.28
N ARG A 143 -0.79 3.43 8.16
CA ARG A 143 -1.36 4.57 8.88
C ARG A 143 -0.31 5.24 9.77
N TRP A 144 0.47 4.46 10.50
CA TRP A 144 1.56 4.97 11.31
C TRP A 144 2.66 5.63 10.45
N GLU A 145 3.03 5.02 9.31
CA GLU A 145 4.03 5.57 8.40
C GLU A 145 3.58 6.91 7.78
N LEU A 146 2.31 7.02 7.39
CA LEU A 146 1.73 8.28 6.90
C LEU A 146 1.81 9.41 7.94
N ASP A 147 1.54 9.09 9.22
CA ASP A 147 1.66 10.05 10.31
C ASP A 147 3.12 10.47 10.52
N GLN A 148 4.07 9.54 10.52
CA GLN A 148 5.50 9.83 10.63
C GLN A 148 6.01 10.71 9.48
N LEU A 149 5.52 10.48 8.27
CA LEU A 149 5.85 11.25 7.07
C LEU A 149 5.10 12.59 6.99
N GLY A 150 4.16 12.85 7.90
CA GLY A 150 3.34 14.06 7.91
C GLY A 150 2.38 14.15 6.70
N LEU A 151 2.02 13.01 6.11
CA LEU A 151 1.17 12.96 4.92
C LEU A 151 -0.32 12.84 5.24
N THR A 152 -0.70 12.27 6.37
CA THR A 152 -2.11 12.04 6.75
C THR A 152 -2.99 13.28 6.55
N PRO A 153 -2.63 14.50 7.01
CA PRO A 153 -3.48 15.68 6.87
C PRO A 153 -3.51 16.24 5.44
N LEU A 154 -2.72 15.70 4.51
CA LEU A 154 -2.64 16.15 3.13
C LEU A 154 -3.61 15.43 2.20
N PHE A 155 -4.25 14.34 2.66
CA PHE A 155 -5.25 13.61 1.91
C PHE A 155 -6.66 13.96 2.38
N ASP A 156 -7.60 14.00 1.45
CA ASP A 156 -9.05 14.13 1.71
C ASP A 156 -9.67 12.74 2.01
N GLY A 157 -8.94 11.67 1.70
CA GLY A 157 -9.26 10.30 2.08
C GLY A 157 -8.12 9.34 1.78
N ILE A 158 -8.00 8.31 2.62
CA ILE A 158 -6.95 7.30 2.59
C ILE A 158 -7.60 5.94 2.45
N TYR A 159 -7.28 5.23 1.36
CA TYR A 159 -7.78 3.91 1.01
C TYR A 159 -6.61 2.92 0.95
N LEU A 160 -6.60 1.99 1.89
CA LEU A 160 -5.57 0.95 2.03
C LEU A 160 -6.21 -0.41 1.76
N SER A 161 -5.62 -1.21 0.90
CA SER A 161 -6.23 -2.45 0.39
C SER A 161 -6.68 -3.41 1.49
N SER A 162 -5.93 -3.52 2.59
CA SER A 162 -6.29 -4.41 3.70
C SER A 162 -7.58 -4.01 4.44
N ASP A 163 -8.00 -2.73 4.37
CA ASP A 163 -9.29 -2.30 4.94
C ASP A 163 -10.48 -2.76 4.08
N TYR A 164 -10.25 -3.09 2.80
CA TYR A 164 -11.30 -3.36 1.81
C TYR A 164 -11.31 -4.81 1.31
N GLY A 165 -10.32 -5.62 1.69
CA GLY A 165 -10.22 -7.03 1.29
C GLY A 165 -9.95 -7.25 -0.20
N CYS A 166 -9.57 -6.20 -0.93
CA CYS A 166 -9.17 -6.25 -2.34
C CYS A 166 -8.10 -5.20 -2.65
N LYS A 167 -7.26 -5.48 -3.63
CA LYS A 167 -6.11 -4.62 -3.99
C LYS A 167 -6.08 -4.32 -5.49
N LYS A 168 -5.43 -3.24 -5.89
CA LYS A 168 -5.14 -2.94 -7.30
C LYS A 168 -4.41 -4.14 -7.94
N PRO A 169 -4.72 -4.53 -9.18
CA PRO A 169 -5.53 -3.83 -10.18
C PRO A 169 -7.04 -4.13 -10.14
N ASP A 170 -7.58 -4.73 -9.08
CA ASP A 170 -9.00 -5.04 -8.98
C ASP A 170 -9.84 -3.76 -9.15
N PRO A 171 -10.73 -3.69 -10.15
CA PRO A 171 -11.54 -2.51 -10.40
C PRO A 171 -12.45 -2.15 -9.21
N ARG A 172 -12.83 -3.12 -8.35
CA ARG A 172 -13.66 -2.87 -7.17
C ARG A 172 -12.98 -1.91 -6.20
N PHE A 173 -11.65 -1.97 -6.06
CA PHE A 173 -10.93 -1.09 -5.15
C PHE A 173 -10.96 0.37 -5.63
N PHE A 174 -10.75 0.62 -6.92
CA PHE A 174 -10.92 1.95 -7.53
C PHE A 174 -12.37 2.44 -7.44
N GLN A 175 -13.34 1.57 -7.81
CA GLN A 175 -14.76 1.90 -7.79
C GLN A 175 -15.26 2.23 -6.39
N THR A 176 -14.69 1.63 -5.34
CA THR A 176 -15.03 1.94 -3.95
C THR A 176 -14.68 3.39 -3.63
N LEU A 177 -13.47 3.85 -3.94
CA LEU A 177 -13.09 5.26 -3.78
C LEU A 177 -14.04 6.17 -4.57
N LEU A 178 -14.21 5.89 -5.87
CA LEU A 178 -15.03 6.74 -6.75
C LEU A 178 -16.47 6.86 -6.25
N ARG A 179 -17.07 5.76 -5.84
CA ARG A 179 -18.46 5.72 -5.35
C ARG A 179 -18.60 6.43 -4.00
N GLU A 180 -17.73 6.14 -3.03
CA GLU A 180 -17.83 6.72 -1.69
C GLU A 180 -17.64 8.23 -1.67
N ARG A 181 -16.86 8.74 -2.61
CA ARG A 181 -16.56 10.18 -2.72
C ARG A 181 -17.35 10.88 -3.84
N ALA A 182 -18.23 10.15 -4.50
CA ALA A 182 -19.01 10.65 -5.65
C ALA A 182 -18.14 11.31 -6.73
N ILE A 183 -17.00 10.67 -7.05
CA ILE A 183 -16.02 11.17 -8.03
C ILE A 183 -16.36 10.63 -9.42
N PRO A 184 -16.66 11.47 -10.41
CA PRO A 184 -16.77 11.04 -11.80
C PRO A 184 -15.38 10.63 -12.33
N ALA A 185 -15.27 9.43 -12.92
CA ALA A 185 -13.98 8.88 -13.35
C ALA A 185 -13.25 9.81 -14.35
N GLU A 186 -13.98 10.45 -15.25
CA GLU A 186 -13.44 11.37 -16.26
C GLU A 186 -12.82 12.65 -15.67
N THR A 187 -13.08 12.95 -14.39
CA THR A 187 -12.50 14.08 -13.67
C THR A 187 -11.31 13.70 -12.80
N ALA A 188 -10.96 12.41 -12.76
CA ALA A 188 -9.94 11.88 -11.88
C ALA A 188 -8.74 11.34 -12.64
N VAL A 189 -7.59 11.37 -11.97
CA VAL A 189 -6.32 10.85 -12.48
C VAL A 189 -5.64 10.02 -11.42
N MET A 190 -5.15 8.82 -11.81
CA MET A 190 -4.28 7.97 -10.99
C MET A 190 -2.82 8.28 -11.29
N VAL A 191 -2.05 8.54 -10.24
CA VAL A 191 -0.59 8.70 -10.28
C VAL A 191 0.04 7.52 -9.56
N GLY A 192 0.88 6.75 -10.24
CA GLY A 192 1.50 5.57 -9.65
C GLY A 192 2.73 5.09 -10.39
N ASN A 193 3.45 4.16 -9.78
CA ASN A 193 4.73 3.61 -10.27
C ASN A 193 4.64 2.15 -10.73
N ASP A 194 3.47 1.53 -10.62
CA ASP A 194 3.21 0.16 -11.06
C ASP A 194 2.33 0.15 -12.31
N GLY A 195 2.89 -0.34 -13.44
CA GLY A 195 2.19 -0.36 -14.72
C GLY A 195 0.96 -1.28 -14.72
N ALA A 196 0.98 -2.36 -13.95
CA ALA A 196 -0.13 -3.30 -13.83
C ALA A 196 -1.17 -2.81 -12.82
N CYS A 197 -0.73 -2.55 -11.60
CA CYS A 197 -1.62 -2.24 -10.50
C CYS A 197 -2.23 -0.84 -10.63
N ASP A 198 -1.40 0.18 -10.85
CA ASP A 198 -1.86 1.56 -10.87
C ASP A 198 -2.44 1.97 -12.22
N ILE A 199 -1.69 1.69 -13.31
CA ILE A 199 -2.04 2.25 -14.61
C ILE A 199 -3.13 1.43 -15.29
N ARG A 200 -2.89 0.13 -15.54
CA ARG A 200 -3.93 -0.70 -16.18
C ARG A 200 -5.18 -0.82 -15.31
N GLY A 201 -5.01 -0.97 -13.98
CA GLY A 201 -6.15 -1.01 -13.06
C GLY A 201 -7.02 0.25 -13.13
N ALA A 202 -6.41 1.44 -13.11
CA ALA A 202 -7.12 2.72 -13.23
C ALA A 202 -7.84 2.88 -14.58
N GLN A 203 -7.21 2.44 -15.67
CA GLN A 203 -7.79 2.48 -17.01
C GLN A 203 -9.07 1.64 -17.13
N THR A 204 -9.16 0.50 -16.43
CA THR A 204 -10.36 -0.36 -16.45
C THR A 204 -11.62 0.34 -15.91
N VAL A 205 -11.44 1.38 -15.10
CA VAL A 205 -12.53 2.17 -14.51
C VAL A 205 -12.64 3.57 -15.13
N GLY A 206 -11.89 3.84 -16.21
CA GLY A 206 -12.01 5.08 -16.99
C GLY A 206 -11.24 6.28 -16.40
N LEU A 207 -10.30 6.05 -15.50
CA LEU A 207 -9.41 7.11 -14.99
C LEU A 207 -8.35 7.51 -16.01
N SER A 208 -7.98 8.79 -16.01
CA SER A 208 -6.70 9.22 -16.60
C SER A 208 -5.53 8.70 -15.76
N THR A 209 -4.33 8.61 -16.38
CA THR A 209 -3.18 7.97 -15.75
C THR A 209 -1.89 8.76 -15.93
N VAL A 210 -1.11 8.84 -14.86
CA VAL A 210 0.27 9.35 -14.88
C VAL A 210 1.17 8.27 -14.27
N TYR A 211 2.00 7.68 -15.10
CA TYR A 211 3.04 6.75 -14.64
C TYR A 211 4.31 7.51 -14.28
N ILE A 212 4.91 7.17 -13.14
CA ILE A 212 6.21 7.70 -12.71
C ILE A 212 7.14 6.55 -12.33
N ARG A 213 8.29 6.45 -12.99
CA ARG A 213 9.28 5.41 -12.66
C ARG A 213 10.11 5.83 -11.45
N SER A 214 10.20 4.95 -10.47
CA SER A 214 11.03 5.09 -9.28
C SER A 214 12.07 3.96 -9.18
N ASN A 215 12.92 4.04 -8.16
CA ASN A 215 13.92 3.01 -7.83
C ASN A 215 13.29 1.66 -7.43
N ILE A 216 12.03 1.67 -6.95
CA ILE A 216 11.32 0.45 -6.53
C ILE A 216 10.18 0.06 -7.49
N SER A 217 10.04 0.73 -8.64
CA SER A 217 9.08 0.32 -9.67
C SER A 217 9.38 -1.11 -10.16
N PRO A 218 8.35 -1.90 -10.51
CA PRO A 218 8.55 -3.19 -11.15
C PRO A 218 9.44 -3.08 -12.40
N LYS A 219 10.32 -4.08 -12.60
CA LYS A 219 11.24 -4.14 -13.75
C LYS A 219 10.50 -4.62 -15.00
N GLU A 220 9.51 -3.87 -15.42
CA GLU A 220 8.67 -4.14 -16.58
C GLU A 220 8.87 -3.05 -17.65
N PRO A 221 8.46 -3.32 -18.91
CA PRO A 221 8.37 -2.28 -19.94
C PRO A 221 7.47 -1.13 -19.47
N LEU A 222 7.73 0.08 -20.03
CA LEU A 222 6.89 1.25 -19.72
C LEU A 222 5.44 0.96 -20.10
N PRO A 223 4.49 1.25 -19.21
CA PRO A 223 3.08 1.06 -19.50
C PRO A 223 2.58 2.11 -20.51
N GLN A 224 1.47 1.80 -21.16
CA GLN A 224 0.71 2.80 -21.89
C GLN A 224 -0.11 3.61 -20.89
N ALA A 225 0.25 4.88 -20.71
CA ALA A 225 -0.44 5.81 -19.84
C ALA A 225 -0.65 7.15 -20.57
N ASP A 226 -1.55 8.01 -20.09
CA ASP A 226 -1.74 9.34 -20.68
C ASP A 226 -0.47 10.18 -20.55
N HIS A 227 0.27 10.02 -19.42
CA HIS A 227 1.58 10.61 -19.22
C HIS A 227 2.53 9.59 -18.63
N VAL A 228 3.76 9.55 -19.15
CA VAL A 228 4.83 8.64 -18.72
C VAL A 228 6.06 9.46 -18.33
N LEU A 229 6.49 9.34 -17.09
CA LEU A 229 7.75 9.88 -16.59
C LEU A 229 8.71 8.72 -16.33
N GLU A 230 9.82 8.67 -17.06
CA GLU A 230 10.82 7.60 -16.96
C GLU A 230 11.76 7.75 -15.76
N THR A 231 11.64 8.84 -15.03
CA THR A 231 12.40 9.14 -13.81
C THR A 231 11.49 9.76 -12.76
N MET A 232 11.88 9.65 -11.49
CA MET A 232 11.17 10.28 -10.38
C MET A 232 11.31 11.81 -10.47
N ASP A 233 10.20 12.48 -10.82
CA ASP A 233 10.11 13.94 -10.89
C ASP A 233 8.69 14.41 -10.53
N LEU A 234 8.45 14.63 -9.24
CA LEU A 234 7.16 15.08 -8.73
C LEU A 234 6.86 16.56 -9.09
N ASN A 235 7.86 17.37 -9.43
CA ASN A 235 7.62 18.70 -9.97
C ASN A 235 7.00 18.62 -11.37
N ARG A 236 7.43 17.66 -12.18
CA ARG A 236 6.81 17.43 -13.49
C ARG A 236 5.39 16.87 -13.36
N VAL A 237 5.16 15.94 -12.40
CA VAL A 237 3.79 15.49 -12.08
C VAL A 237 2.91 16.69 -11.70
N LYS A 238 3.42 17.56 -10.82
CA LYS A 238 2.70 18.79 -10.43
C LYS A 238 2.32 19.64 -11.63
N ALA A 239 3.25 19.88 -12.56
CA ALA A 239 2.98 20.66 -13.76
C ALA A 239 1.85 20.02 -14.59
N ILE A 240 1.93 18.71 -14.87
CA ILE A 240 0.89 17.98 -15.61
C ILE A 240 -0.48 18.13 -14.94
N LEU A 241 -0.56 17.93 -13.62
CA LEU A 241 -1.82 17.97 -12.90
C LEU A 241 -2.41 19.39 -12.77
N MET A 242 -1.56 20.41 -12.75
CA MET A 242 -1.99 21.82 -12.59
C MET A 242 -2.35 22.49 -13.91
N GLU A 243 -1.71 22.10 -15.02
CA GLU A 243 -1.95 22.65 -16.37
C GLU A 243 -3.22 22.08 -17.03
N ALA A 244 -3.70 20.94 -16.57
CA ALA A 244 -4.91 20.28 -17.06
C ALA A 244 -6.18 20.82 -16.32
#